data_df2443d50698a2cf914c9ea1a3ed4b30
#
_entry.id   df2443d50698a2cf914c9ea1a3ed4b30
#
_cell.length_a   1.000
_cell.length_b   1.000
_cell.length_c   1.000
_cell.angle_alpha   90.00
_cell.angle_beta   90.00
_cell.angle_gamma   90.00
#
_symmetry.space_group_name_H-M   'P 1'
#
loop_
_entity.id
_entity.type
_entity.pdbx_description
1 polymer ?
#
loop_
_entity_poly.entity_id
_entity_poly.type
_entity_poly.pdbx_seq_one_letter_code
_entity_poly.pdbx_strand_id
1 'polypeptide(L)'
;DGFRNVKKGSAGCSVTRAYLDTVNPIVETVSITTNQKNQTQNANEANYLKAGTTVTVSAVLNERIQKISDANRKKIIASLNIKKKDGSPVKLEAKYVFDQSSTGKTVVIFKDFIVDRDMVFQKQDKLNYKKKTDYKVTITEIAGLSEIKDYSGNTLSVANDLRGSTSKDFYLDNEVPTIMIDSQAVSETKTYEMARMTKSEDEVYSLAFSVKDYDTVSGNTSGPLASGVIGGKASMTVNLQGQGDANKFWYYASQTALKEDEIDQTGFKEAQSGKTKIDLDLTNDTTDLHLYLKFDKNIDYSSVNNGVKVQVSASDINHNTKTVTAKYSYTAKDKIAPVISYE
;
A
#
# COMPACT_ATOMS: atom_id res chain seq x y z
N ASP A 1 5.52 -43.70 4.05
CA ASP A 1 6.19 -44.89 4.60
C ASP A 1 6.65 -45.76 3.46
N GLY A 2 7.90 -45.61 3.09
CA GLY A 2 8.45 -46.30 1.92
C GLY A 2 8.73 -47.79 2.11
N PHE A 3 8.68 -48.52 1.04
CA PHE A 3 9.13 -49.89 0.98
C PHE A 3 10.58 -50.03 1.47
N ARG A 4 10.80 -50.80 2.51
CA ARG A 4 12.14 -51.25 2.83
C ARG A 4 12.49 -52.37 1.86
N ASN A 5 13.46 -52.16 1.00
CA ASN A 5 14.09 -53.24 0.24
C ASN A 5 14.69 -54.24 1.23
N VAL A 6 14.05 -55.37 1.39
CA VAL A 6 14.60 -56.47 2.16
C VAL A 6 15.64 -57.15 1.29
N LYS A 7 16.92 -57.02 1.63
CA LYS A 7 17.99 -57.76 1.00
C LYS A 7 17.75 -59.25 1.18
N LYS A 8 17.65 -60.01 0.10
CA LYS A 8 17.50 -61.43 0.10
C LYS A 8 18.74 -62.07 0.77
N GLY A 9 18.60 -62.42 2.03
CA GLY A 9 19.60 -63.22 2.73
C GLY A 9 19.44 -64.69 2.37
N SER A 10 20.52 -65.40 2.36
CA SER A 10 20.55 -66.89 2.17
C SER A 10 19.62 -67.55 3.14
N ALA A 11 18.71 -68.37 2.60
CA ALA A 11 17.83 -69.33 3.30
C ALA A 11 16.97 -68.70 4.43
N GLY A 12 15.74 -68.30 4.08
CA GLY A 12 14.73 -67.95 5.07
C GLY A 12 14.37 -66.47 5.15
N CYS A 13 14.23 -65.82 4.02
CA CYS A 13 13.71 -64.43 3.99
C CYS A 13 12.20 -64.43 4.28
N SER A 14 11.82 -64.18 5.51
CA SER A 14 10.42 -63.85 5.82
C SER A 14 10.13 -62.40 5.60
N VAL A 15 9.35 -62.06 4.59
CA VAL A 15 8.78 -60.71 4.44
C VAL A 15 7.71 -60.58 5.51
N THR A 16 8.02 -59.85 6.57
CA THR A 16 7.10 -59.67 7.68
C THR A 16 5.90 -58.79 7.35
N ARG A 17 6.05 -57.82 6.44
CA ARG A 17 4.96 -56.97 5.92
C ARG A 17 5.40 -56.31 4.62
N ALA A 18 4.52 -56.32 3.63
CA ALA A 18 4.60 -55.46 2.45
C ALA A 18 3.47 -54.42 2.55
N TYR A 19 3.80 -53.18 2.40
CA TYR A 19 2.82 -52.09 2.34
C TYR A 19 2.70 -51.65 0.90
N LEU A 20 1.46 -51.57 0.41
CA LEU A 20 1.14 -51.00 -0.89
C LEU A 20 0.69 -49.57 -0.66
N ASP A 21 1.44 -48.66 -1.21
CA ASP A 21 1.06 -47.25 -1.21
C ASP A 21 0.45 -46.88 -2.58
N THR A 22 -0.84 -46.55 -2.57
CA THR A 22 -1.63 -46.14 -3.74
C THR A 22 -2.15 -44.75 -3.60
N VAL A 23 -1.71 -44.01 -2.57
CA VAL A 23 -2.13 -42.67 -2.29
C VAL A 23 -1.22 -41.68 -3.06
N ASN A 24 -1.82 -40.77 -3.78
CA ASN A 24 -1.05 -39.72 -4.46
C ASN A 24 -0.59 -38.66 -3.45
N PRO A 25 0.65 -38.16 -3.58
CA PRO A 25 1.03 -36.98 -2.83
C PRO A 25 0.09 -35.81 -3.17
N ILE A 26 -0.18 -34.97 -2.19
CA ILE A 26 -1.03 -33.77 -2.34
C ILE A 26 -0.32 -32.54 -1.82
N VAL A 27 -0.69 -31.36 -2.35
CA VAL A 27 -0.33 -30.09 -1.75
C VAL A 27 -1.19 -29.87 -0.51
N GLU A 28 -0.58 -29.96 0.66
CA GLU A 28 -1.26 -29.83 1.95
C GLU A 28 -1.44 -28.35 2.34
N THR A 29 -0.41 -27.55 2.18
CA THR A 29 -0.44 -26.13 2.49
C THR A 29 0.34 -25.32 1.49
N VAL A 30 -0.09 -24.07 1.30
CA VAL A 30 0.64 -23.05 0.54
C VAL A 30 0.83 -21.85 1.44
N SER A 31 2.02 -21.27 1.41
CA SER A 31 2.36 -20.08 2.18
C SER A 31 2.88 -18.96 1.28
N ILE A 32 2.45 -17.76 1.56
CA ILE A 32 3.01 -16.53 1.00
C ILE A 32 3.63 -15.76 2.15
N THR A 33 4.90 -15.41 2.01
CA THR A 33 5.65 -14.60 2.99
C THR A 33 6.27 -13.39 2.30
N THR A 34 6.59 -12.37 3.08
CA THR A 34 7.15 -11.12 2.56
C THR A 34 8.21 -10.57 3.49
N ASN A 35 9.17 -9.83 2.92
CA ASN A 35 10.14 -9.06 3.69
C ASN A 35 9.57 -7.72 4.20
N GLN A 36 8.34 -7.36 3.81
CA GLN A 36 7.67 -6.17 4.30
C GLN A 36 7.35 -6.35 5.79
N LYS A 37 7.89 -5.45 6.62
CA LYS A 37 7.48 -5.39 8.03
C LYS A 37 6.05 -4.87 8.09
N ASN A 38 5.21 -5.51 8.91
CA ASN A 38 3.87 -4.99 9.20
C ASN A 38 4.03 -3.55 9.72
N GLN A 39 3.44 -2.60 9.02
CA GLN A 39 3.59 -1.19 9.35
C GLN A 39 2.55 -0.73 10.37
N THR A 40 1.56 -1.58 10.64
CA THR A 40 0.54 -1.33 11.63
C THR A 40 0.77 -2.20 12.86
N GLN A 41 0.65 -1.60 14.03
CA GLN A 41 0.77 -2.32 15.30
C GLN A 41 -0.48 -3.16 15.61
N ASN A 42 -1.52 -3.09 14.79
CA ASN A 42 -2.75 -3.80 14.96
C ASN A 42 -2.69 -5.17 14.27
N ALA A 43 -2.77 -6.24 15.04
CA ALA A 43 -2.72 -7.62 14.57
C ALA A 43 -3.86 -8.01 13.59
N ASN A 44 -4.88 -7.19 13.45
CA ASN A 44 -6.08 -7.42 12.63
C ASN A 44 -6.06 -6.69 11.28
N GLU A 45 -5.01 -5.91 10.98
CA GLU A 45 -4.94 -5.20 9.72
C GLU A 45 -4.36 -6.08 8.61
N ALA A 46 -4.98 -5.98 7.45
CA ALA A 46 -4.57 -6.70 6.26
C ALA A 46 -3.14 -6.31 5.84
N ASN A 47 -2.36 -7.27 5.40
CA ASN A 47 -1.01 -7.02 4.89
C ASN A 47 -1.12 -6.57 3.44
N TYR A 48 -0.98 -5.30 3.19
CA TYR A 48 -0.92 -4.75 1.84
C TYR A 48 0.50 -4.83 1.28
N LEU A 49 0.62 -5.43 0.10
CA LEU A 49 1.88 -5.48 -0.66
C LEU A 49 1.99 -4.21 -1.50
N LYS A 50 3.11 -3.53 -1.40
CA LYS A 50 3.44 -2.35 -2.22
C LYS A 50 4.63 -2.62 -3.14
N ALA A 51 4.84 -1.72 -4.10
CA ALA A 51 5.99 -1.76 -4.98
C ALA A 51 7.31 -1.83 -4.18
N GLY A 52 8.22 -2.71 -4.61
CA GLY A 52 9.49 -2.99 -3.95
C GLY A 52 9.44 -4.10 -2.88
N THR A 53 8.25 -4.59 -2.51
CA THR A 53 8.15 -5.73 -1.58
C THR A 53 8.62 -7.02 -2.26
N THR A 54 9.50 -7.76 -1.59
CA THR A 54 9.89 -9.11 -2.00
C THR A 54 8.93 -10.12 -1.41
N VAL A 55 8.37 -10.97 -2.25
CA VAL A 55 7.40 -12.01 -1.89
C VAL A 55 7.98 -13.37 -2.21
N THR A 56 7.93 -14.26 -1.23
CA THR A 56 8.31 -15.67 -1.34
C THR A 56 7.09 -16.56 -1.23
N VAL A 57 6.96 -17.51 -2.15
CA VAL A 57 5.88 -18.50 -2.16
C VAL A 57 6.46 -19.87 -1.88
N SER A 58 5.79 -20.65 -1.05
CA SER A 58 6.15 -22.04 -0.79
C SER A 58 4.91 -22.94 -0.74
N ALA A 59 5.11 -24.21 -1.05
CA ALA A 59 4.10 -25.26 -0.90
C ALA A 59 4.67 -26.41 -0.08
N VAL A 60 3.84 -27.02 0.77
CA VAL A 60 4.19 -28.20 1.55
C VAL A 60 3.38 -29.37 1.04
N LEU A 61 4.05 -30.47 0.73
CA LEU A 61 3.42 -31.74 0.35
C LEU A 61 3.25 -32.59 1.60
N ASN A 62 2.18 -33.39 1.63
CA ASN A 62 1.85 -34.26 2.76
C ASN A 62 2.86 -35.38 2.99
N GLU A 63 3.74 -35.66 1.99
CA GLU A 63 4.68 -36.74 2.05
C GLU A 63 6.01 -36.47 1.32
N ARG A 64 6.95 -37.42 1.41
CA ARG A 64 8.24 -37.35 0.71
C ARG A 64 8.08 -37.75 -0.75
N ILE A 65 8.83 -37.06 -1.61
CA ILE A 65 8.84 -37.31 -3.05
C ILE A 65 10.20 -37.81 -3.53
N GLN A 66 10.24 -38.43 -4.69
CA GLN A 66 11.47 -38.80 -5.37
C GLN A 66 12.28 -37.54 -5.70
N LYS A 67 13.61 -37.69 -5.77
CA LYS A 67 14.51 -36.63 -6.17
C LYS A 67 14.16 -36.14 -7.59
N ILE A 68 13.92 -34.86 -7.73
CA ILE A 68 13.57 -34.19 -8.99
C ILE A 68 14.86 -33.64 -9.63
N SER A 69 15.02 -33.84 -10.96
CA SER A 69 16.09 -33.21 -11.72
C SER A 69 15.88 -31.69 -11.82
N ASP A 70 16.94 -30.93 -12.03
CA ASP A 70 16.85 -29.48 -12.22
C ASP A 70 15.98 -29.09 -13.41
N ALA A 71 16.02 -29.87 -14.49
CA ALA A 71 15.15 -29.64 -15.65
C ALA A 71 13.67 -29.79 -15.31
N ASN A 72 13.31 -30.81 -14.55
CA ASN A 72 11.92 -31.04 -14.13
C ASN A 72 11.49 -30.07 -13.05
N ARG A 73 12.39 -29.69 -12.12
CA ARG A 73 12.11 -28.66 -11.13
C ARG A 73 11.68 -27.32 -11.76
N LYS A 74 12.33 -26.89 -12.82
CA LYS A 74 11.99 -25.66 -13.56
C LYS A 74 10.60 -25.70 -14.22
N LYS A 75 10.03 -26.89 -14.46
CA LYS A 75 8.68 -27.05 -15.00
C LYS A 75 7.59 -26.86 -13.93
N ILE A 76 7.96 -26.94 -12.65
CA ILE A 76 7.03 -26.71 -11.55
C ILE A 76 6.88 -25.19 -11.39
N ILE A 77 5.68 -24.69 -11.71
CA ILE A 77 5.40 -23.25 -11.80
C ILE A 77 4.16 -22.94 -10.98
N ALA A 78 4.30 -22.04 -10.00
CA ALA A 78 3.17 -21.43 -9.32
C ALA A 78 2.71 -20.18 -10.09
N SER A 79 1.42 -20.09 -10.37
CA SER A 79 0.77 -18.90 -10.95
C SER A 79 -0.01 -18.16 -9.87
N LEU A 80 0.13 -16.85 -9.83
CA LEU A 80 -0.60 -15.98 -8.91
C LEU A 80 -1.73 -15.24 -9.62
N ASN A 81 -2.73 -14.82 -8.86
CA ASN A 81 -3.82 -13.98 -9.37
C ASN A 81 -3.42 -12.49 -9.56
N ILE A 82 -2.14 -12.20 -9.59
CA ILE A 82 -1.58 -10.87 -9.90
C ILE A 82 -1.06 -10.90 -11.34
N LYS A 83 -1.29 -9.82 -12.06
CA LYS A 83 -0.78 -9.58 -13.42
C LYS A 83 0.31 -8.53 -13.43
N LYS A 84 1.27 -8.72 -14.32
CA LYS A 84 2.25 -7.71 -14.68
C LYS A 84 1.62 -6.64 -15.58
N LYS A 85 2.36 -5.58 -15.86
CA LYS A 85 1.95 -4.47 -16.76
C LYS A 85 1.49 -4.95 -18.14
N ASP A 86 2.12 -5.97 -18.69
CA ASP A 86 1.78 -6.56 -20.00
C ASP A 86 0.52 -7.45 -19.95
N GLY A 87 -0.15 -7.53 -18.81
CA GLY A 87 -1.34 -8.35 -18.63
C GLY A 87 -1.05 -9.84 -18.37
N SER A 88 0.22 -10.29 -18.41
CA SER A 88 0.58 -11.66 -18.11
C SER A 88 0.48 -11.95 -16.61
N PRO A 89 0.06 -13.17 -16.19
CA PRO A 89 0.05 -13.54 -14.78
C PRO A 89 1.49 -13.64 -14.24
N VAL A 90 1.66 -13.37 -12.95
CA VAL A 90 2.92 -13.64 -12.25
C VAL A 90 3.09 -15.13 -12.11
N LYS A 91 4.15 -15.67 -12.71
CA LYS A 91 4.53 -17.08 -12.70
C LYS A 91 5.88 -17.27 -12.06
N LEU A 92 5.98 -18.20 -11.11
CA LEU A 92 7.17 -18.44 -10.30
C LEU A 92 7.63 -19.88 -10.47
N GLU A 93 8.82 -20.08 -11.02
CA GLU A 93 9.44 -21.40 -11.08
C GLU A 93 9.87 -21.88 -9.70
N ALA A 94 9.82 -23.19 -9.44
CA ALA A 94 10.37 -23.76 -8.22
C ALA A 94 11.89 -23.52 -8.17
N LYS A 95 12.34 -22.90 -7.07
CA LYS A 95 13.75 -22.63 -6.78
C LYS A 95 14.41 -23.80 -6.07
N TYR A 96 13.71 -24.33 -5.06
CA TYR A 96 14.18 -25.46 -4.26
C TYR A 96 13.03 -26.46 -4.02
N VAL A 97 13.40 -27.73 -3.96
CA VAL A 97 12.54 -28.84 -3.51
C VAL A 97 13.38 -29.68 -2.55
N PHE A 98 12.93 -29.82 -1.32
CA PHE A 98 13.68 -30.56 -0.31
C PHE A 98 12.76 -31.27 0.69
N ASP A 99 13.21 -32.39 1.18
CA ASP A 99 12.52 -33.17 2.21
C ASP A 99 12.78 -32.59 3.60
N GLN A 100 11.74 -32.43 4.37
CA GLN A 100 11.83 -32.18 5.80
C GLN A 100 11.90 -33.53 6.53
N SER A 101 13.10 -33.97 6.88
CA SER A 101 13.35 -35.27 7.49
C SER A 101 12.59 -35.48 8.81
N SER A 102 12.34 -34.41 9.57
CA SER A 102 11.64 -34.46 10.86
C SER A 102 10.12 -34.68 10.73
N THR A 103 9.52 -34.30 9.61
CA THR A 103 8.05 -34.34 9.42
C THR A 103 7.60 -35.38 8.39
N GLY A 104 8.52 -35.94 7.61
CA GLY A 104 8.17 -36.83 6.49
C GLY A 104 7.51 -36.12 5.32
N LYS A 105 7.61 -34.76 5.25
CA LYS A 105 6.98 -33.89 4.24
C LYS A 105 8.03 -33.32 3.30
N THR A 106 7.59 -32.86 2.14
CA THR A 106 8.43 -32.16 1.17
C THR A 106 8.00 -30.70 1.06
N VAL A 107 8.98 -29.82 0.96
CA VAL A 107 8.75 -28.37 0.76
C VAL A 107 9.23 -27.97 -0.63
N VAL A 108 8.39 -27.26 -1.36
CA VAL A 108 8.71 -26.60 -2.62
C VAL A 108 8.78 -25.09 -2.35
N ILE A 109 9.93 -24.48 -2.59
CA ILE A 109 10.09 -23.03 -2.52
C ILE A 109 10.21 -22.51 -3.95
N PHE A 110 9.38 -21.55 -4.29
CA PHE A 110 9.38 -20.87 -5.58
C PHE A 110 10.37 -19.72 -5.58
N LYS A 111 10.76 -19.26 -6.79
CA LYS A 111 11.58 -18.04 -6.94
C LYS A 111 10.83 -16.85 -6.38
N ASP A 112 11.55 -16.02 -5.63
CA ASP A 112 11.01 -14.76 -5.14
C ASP A 112 10.62 -13.84 -6.30
N PHE A 113 9.62 -13.01 -6.07
CA PHE A 113 9.32 -11.90 -6.97
C PHE A 113 9.25 -10.59 -6.19
N ILE A 114 9.53 -9.51 -6.89
CA ILE A 114 9.40 -8.16 -6.36
C ILE A 114 8.10 -7.59 -6.91
N VAL A 115 7.27 -7.05 -6.03
CA VAL A 115 6.05 -6.34 -6.43
C VAL A 115 6.46 -5.10 -7.22
N ASP A 116 5.98 -5.00 -8.46
CA ASP A 116 6.15 -3.83 -9.32
C ASP A 116 4.94 -2.89 -9.16
N ARG A 117 5.18 -1.58 -9.32
CA ARG A 117 4.13 -0.54 -9.29
C ARG A 117 3.02 -0.80 -10.30
N ASP A 118 3.36 -1.37 -11.44
CA ASP A 118 2.41 -1.65 -12.52
C ASP A 118 1.69 -3.00 -12.37
N MET A 119 1.94 -3.75 -11.28
CA MET A 119 1.19 -4.98 -11.00
C MET A 119 -0.22 -4.66 -10.57
N VAL A 120 -1.16 -5.38 -11.16
CA VAL A 120 -2.59 -5.26 -10.87
C VAL A 120 -3.19 -6.61 -10.52
N PHE A 121 -4.29 -6.57 -9.81
CA PHE A 121 -5.08 -7.76 -9.52
C PHE A 121 -5.66 -8.35 -10.82
N GLN A 122 -5.62 -9.67 -10.96
CA GLN A 122 -6.32 -10.34 -12.06
C GLN A 122 -7.82 -10.27 -11.79
N LYS A 123 -8.51 -9.32 -12.46
CA LYS A 123 -9.98 -9.23 -12.40
C LYS A 123 -10.57 -10.53 -12.96
N GLN A 124 -11.15 -11.34 -12.09
CA GLN A 124 -12.19 -12.25 -12.51
C GLN A 124 -13.47 -11.43 -12.61
N ASP A 125 -14.35 -11.74 -13.56
CA ASP A 125 -15.53 -10.95 -13.94
C ASP A 125 -16.12 -10.05 -12.86
N LYS A 126 -16.29 -8.76 -13.18
CA LYS A 126 -16.72 -7.64 -12.32
C LYS A 126 -17.96 -7.90 -11.43
N LEU A 127 -18.68 -8.99 -11.68
CA LEU A 127 -19.97 -9.28 -11.04
C LEU A 127 -19.88 -9.95 -9.66
N ASN A 128 -18.74 -10.50 -9.26
CA ASN A 128 -18.64 -11.34 -8.06
C ASN A 128 -17.74 -10.81 -6.93
N TYR A 129 -17.02 -9.71 -7.12
CA TYR A 129 -16.15 -9.15 -6.09
C TYR A 129 -16.95 -8.26 -5.14
N LYS A 130 -17.58 -8.87 -4.13
CA LYS A 130 -18.37 -8.14 -3.13
C LYS A 130 -17.73 -8.08 -1.75
N LYS A 131 -16.66 -8.84 -1.51
CA LYS A 131 -16.03 -8.94 -0.18
C LYS A 131 -14.52 -8.73 -0.28
N LYS A 132 -13.93 -8.12 0.75
CA LYS A 132 -12.47 -7.96 0.90
C LYS A 132 -11.70 -9.26 0.70
N THR A 133 -12.29 -10.38 1.11
CA THR A 133 -11.72 -11.73 0.95
C THR A 133 -11.49 -12.15 -0.50
N ASP A 134 -12.17 -11.53 -1.46
CA ASP A 134 -12.09 -11.89 -2.88
C ASP A 134 -10.84 -11.29 -3.56
N TYR A 135 -10.16 -10.36 -2.89
CA TYR A 135 -8.99 -9.63 -3.40
C TYR A 135 -7.67 -10.05 -2.74
N LYS A 136 -7.64 -11.22 -2.13
CA LYS A 136 -6.41 -11.78 -1.58
C LYS A 136 -5.46 -12.19 -2.70
N VAL A 137 -4.16 -11.98 -2.46
CA VAL A 137 -3.13 -12.58 -3.30
C VAL A 137 -3.14 -14.08 -3.06
N THR A 138 -3.43 -14.85 -4.09
CA THR A 138 -3.57 -16.30 -4.01
C THR A 138 -2.79 -16.99 -5.13
N ILE A 139 -2.44 -18.24 -4.90
CA ILE A 139 -1.94 -19.12 -5.95
C ILE A 139 -3.16 -19.68 -6.66
N THR A 140 -3.21 -19.46 -7.98
CA THR A 140 -4.31 -19.94 -8.83
C THR A 140 -4.04 -21.32 -9.41
N GLU A 141 -2.75 -21.67 -9.58
CA GLU A 141 -2.33 -22.90 -10.20
C GLU A 141 -0.90 -23.25 -9.77
N ILE A 142 -0.62 -24.55 -9.66
CA ILE A 142 0.75 -25.08 -9.66
C ILE A 142 0.83 -26.06 -10.83
N ALA A 143 1.52 -25.67 -11.89
CA ALA A 143 1.77 -26.49 -13.08
C ALA A 143 2.98 -27.41 -12.88
N GLY A 144 3.15 -28.39 -13.77
CA GLY A 144 4.30 -29.31 -13.75
C GLY A 144 4.23 -30.40 -12.68
N LEU A 145 3.04 -30.68 -12.18
CA LEU A 145 2.83 -31.63 -11.08
C LEU A 145 3.05 -33.08 -11.47
N SER A 146 2.92 -33.41 -12.77
CA SER A 146 3.26 -34.74 -13.30
C SER A 146 4.74 -35.09 -13.14
N GLU A 147 5.59 -34.11 -12.88
CA GLU A 147 7.02 -34.29 -12.61
C GLU A 147 7.31 -34.67 -11.15
N ILE A 148 6.30 -34.55 -10.27
CA ILE A 148 6.42 -34.89 -8.84
C ILE A 148 5.81 -36.26 -8.59
N LYS A 149 6.63 -37.18 -8.10
CA LYS A 149 6.20 -38.54 -7.72
C LYS A 149 6.71 -38.88 -6.33
N ASP A 150 5.90 -39.63 -5.58
CA ASP A 150 6.35 -40.24 -4.34
C ASP A 150 7.34 -41.41 -4.59
N TYR A 151 7.82 -42.05 -3.55
CA TYR A 151 8.72 -43.18 -3.67
C TYR A 151 8.05 -44.43 -4.23
N SER A 152 6.72 -44.50 -4.22
CA SER A 152 5.92 -45.58 -4.80
C SER A 152 5.58 -45.35 -6.28
N GLY A 153 5.88 -44.18 -6.79
CA GLY A 153 5.63 -43.78 -8.17
C GLY A 153 4.30 -43.07 -8.43
N ASN A 154 3.50 -42.84 -7.38
CA ASN A 154 2.24 -42.11 -7.49
C ASN A 154 2.53 -40.64 -7.81
N THR A 155 1.77 -40.07 -8.75
CA THR A 155 1.95 -38.70 -9.19
C THR A 155 1.19 -37.72 -8.29
N LEU A 156 1.80 -36.56 -8.01
CA LEU A 156 1.17 -35.51 -7.23
C LEU A 156 -0.20 -35.10 -7.82
N SER A 157 -1.20 -35.10 -6.97
CA SER A 157 -2.50 -34.53 -7.28
C SER A 157 -2.67 -33.18 -6.55
N VAL A 158 -3.30 -32.21 -7.20
CA VAL A 158 -3.61 -30.93 -6.57
C VAL A 158 -4.97 -31.04 -5.91
N ALA A 159 -5.04 -30.68 -4.64
CA ALA A 159 -6.34 -30.40 -4.03
C ALA A 159 -7.02 -29.27 -4.82
N ASN A 160 -8.30 -29.42 -5.13
CA ASN A 160 -9.07 -28.53 -6.00
C ASN A 160 -9.19 -27.08 -5.50
N ASP A 161 -8.71 -26.75 -4.30
CA ASP A 161 -8.77 -25.41 -3.75
C ASP A 161 -7.48 -25.01 -3.02
N LEU A 162 -6.57 -24.39 -3.74
CA LEU A 162 -5.35 -23.80 -3.18
C LEU A 162 -5.62 -22.48 -2.42
N ARG A 163 -6.84 -21.96 -2.46
CA ARG A 163 -7.20 -20.63 -1.91
C ARG A 163 -7.32 -20.61 -0.38
N GLY A 164 -7.56 -21.77 0.24
CA GLY A 164 -7.77 -21.88 1.69
C GLY A 164 -6.52 -22.07 2.53
N SER A 165 -5.35 -22.22 1.94
CA SER A 165 -4.13 -22.73 2.61
C SER A 165 -3.06 -21.67 2.90
N THR A 166 -3.35 -20.38 2.75
CA THR A 166 -2.36 -19.32 3.03
C THR A 166 -2.33 -18.96 4.51
N SER A 167 -1.15 -18.92 5.10
CA SER A 167 -0.94 -18.60 6.53
C SER A 167 -1.27 -17.14 6.89
N LYS A 168 -1.32 -16.24 5.91
CA LYS A 168 -1.70 -14.82 6.03
C LYS A 168 -2.39 -14.35 4.77
N ASP A 169 -3.32 -13.42 4.95
CA ASP A 169 -3.96 -12.73 3.85
C ASP A 169 -3.09 -11.55 3.40
N PHE A 170 -2.72 -11.54 2.13
CA PHE A 170 -2.03 -10.41 1.52
C PHE A 170 -2.93 -9.78 0.45
N TYR A 171 -2.88 -8.45 0.39
CA TYR A 171 -3.59 -7.63 -0.58
C TYR A 171 -2.57 -6.80 -1.35
N LEU A 172 -2.89 -6.41 -2.57
CA LEU A 172 -2.06 -5.52 -3.36
C LEU A 172 -2.63 -4.11 -3.28
N ASP A 173 -1.83 -3.15 -2.83
CA ASP A 173 -2.15 -1.73 -2.88
C ASP A 173 -0.93 -0.95 -3.38
N ASN A 174 -0.99 -0.56 -4.64
CA ASN A 174 0.00 0.29 -5.33
C ASN A 174 -0.58 1.67 -5.69
N GLU A 175 -1.82 1.94 -5.28
CA GLU A 175 -2.46 3.21 -5.59
C GLU A 175 -1.95 4.31 -4.66
N VAL A 176 -1.88 5.51 -5.18
CA VAL A 176 -1.51 6.69 -4.39
C VAL A 176 -2.78 7.41 -3.94
N PRO A 177 -2.81 7.99 -2.76
CA PRO A 177 -3.97 8.74 -2.31
C PRO A 177 -4.24 9.95 -3.22
N THR A 178 -5.49 10.36 -3.29
CA THR A 178 -5.94 11.55 -4.01
C THR A 178 -6.05 12.73 -3.05
N ILE A 179 -5.41 13.84 -3.40
CA ILE A 179 -5.50 15.10 -2.67
C ILE A 179 -6.51 15.99 -3.38
N MET A 180 -7.49 16.53 -2.66
CA MET A 180 -8.62 17.27 -3.21
C MET A 180 -8.80 18.62 -2.53
N ILE A 181 -9.38 19.56 -3.28
CA ILE A 181 -9.96 20.82 -2.79
C ILE A 181 -11.40 20.85 -3.30
N ASP A 182 -12.36 21.20 -2.45
CA ASP A 182 -13.79 21.24 -2.80
C ASP A 182 -14.29 19.92 -3.44
N SER A 183 -13.86 18.80 -2.88
CA SER A 183 -14.21 17.44 -3.37
C SER A 183 -13.73 17.09 -4.79
N GLN A 184 -12.82 17.89 -5.34
CA GLN A 184 -12.21 17.64 -6.66
C GLN A 184 -10.69 17.49 -6.53
N ALA A 185 -10.08 16.60 -7.33
CA ALA A 185 -8.64 16.46 -7.38
C ALA A 185 -7.97 17.79 -7.67
N VAL A 186 -6.89 18.10 -6.94
CA VAL A 186 -6.16 19.37 -7.11
C VAL A 186 -5.65 19.51 -8.53
N SER A 187 -5.99 20.63 -9.16
CA SER A 187 -5.51 21.01 -10.48
C SER A 187 -4.37 22.02 -10.37
N GLU A 188 -3.23 21.71 -10.98
CA GLU A 188 -2.06 22.62 -11.00
C GLU A 188 -2.27 23.87 -11.88
N THR A 189 -3.30 23.84 -12.74
CA THR A 189 -3.63 24.98 -13.62
C THR A 189 -4.66 25.93 -13.02
N LYS A 190 -5.44 25.47 -12.02
CA LYS A 190 -6.45 26.28 -11.35
C LYS A 190 -5.81 27.10 -10.23
N THR A 191 -6.25 28.36 -10.09
CA THR A 191 -5.97 29.17 -8.92
C THR A 191 -7.19 29.14 -8.01
N TYR A 192 -6.97 28.81 -6.75
CA TYR A 192 -7.97 28.77 -5.69
C TYR A 192 -7.92 30.07 -4.90
N GLU A 193 -8.96 30.40 -4.18
CA GLU A 193 -9.00 31.54 -3.30
C GLU A 193 -8.84 31.11 -1.85
N MET A 194 -8.04 31.81 -1.05
CA MET A 194 -7.95 31.60 0.39
C MET A 194 -9.12 32.28 1.09
N ALA A 195 -9.78 31.53 1.98
CA ALA A 195 -10.87 32.11 2.77
C ALA A 195 -10.29 32.94 3.93
N ARG A 196 -10.70 34.20 4.02
CA ARG A 196 -10.29 35.09 5.12
C ARG A 196 -11.14 34.84 6.35
N MET A 197 -10.47 34.72 7.51
CA MET A 197 -11.14 34.61 8.82
C MET A 197 -11.53 36.01 9.30
N THR A 198 -12.82 36.29 9.37
CA THR A 198 -13.33 37.69 9.53
C THR A 198 -13.30 38.19 10.97
N LYS A 199 -13.28 37.32 11.95
CA LYS A 199 -13.27 37.66 13.39
C LYS A 199 -11.89 37.80 14.01
N SER A 200 -10.84 37.51 13.24
CA SER A 200 -9.48 37.65 13.74
C SER A 200 -9.02 39.12 13.66
N GLU A 201 -8.34 39.58 14.69
CA GLU A 201 -7.68 40.93 14.68
C GLU A 201 -6.51 40.95 13.70
N ASP A 202 -5.86 39.81 13.49
CA ASP A 202 -4.78 39.62 12.53
C ASP A 202 -5.32 39.17 11.15
N GLU A 203 -4.49 39.29 10.13
CA GLU A 203 -4.79 38.75 8.81
C GLU A 203 -4.59 37.23 8.82
N VAL A 204 -5.66 36.46 9.04
CA VAL A 204 -5.64 35.00 9.02
C VAL A 204 -6.46 34.48 7.84
N TYR A 205 -5.87 33.55 7.11
CA TYR A 205 -6.47 32.88 5.97
C TYR A 205 -6.51 31.39 6.19
N SER A 206 -7.59 30.74 5.79
CA SER A 206 -7.77 29.30 5.88
C SER A 206 -7.73 28.64 4.51
N LEU A 207 -7.15 27.45 4.48
CA LEU A 207 -7.10 26.57 3.33
C LEU A 207 -7.50 25.18 3.80
N ALA A 208 -8.31 24.49 3.01
CA ALA A 208 -8.72 23.14 3.31
C ALA A 208 -8.36 22.18 2.17
N PHE A 209 -7.84 21.05 2.54
CA PHE A 209 -7.56 19.93 1.65
C PHE A 209 -8.26 18.69 2.22
N SER A 210 -8.68 17.79 1.36
CA SER A 210 -9.05 16.44 1.78
C SER A 210 -8.16 15.42 1.09
N VAL A 211 -7.85 14.35 1.82
CA VAL A 211 -7.04 13.24 1.30
C VAL A 211 -7.90 11.99 1.33
N LYS A 212 -7.98 11.31 0.22
CA LYS A 212 -8.72 10.05 0.10
C LYS A 212 -7.88 9.02 -0.63
N ASP A 213 -7.95 7.81 -0.14
CA ASP A 213 -7.40 6.65 -0.81
C ASP A 213 -8.56 5.90 -1.48
N TYR A 214 -8.47 5.75 -2.81
CA TYR A 214 -9.54 5.16 -3.60
C TYR A 214 -9.15 3.78 -4.08
N ASP A 215 -10.06 2.84 -3.90
CA ASP A 215 -10.01 1.60 -4.65
C ASP A 215 -10.38 1.86 -6.12
N THR A 216 -9.40 1.75 -7.01
CA THR A 216 -9.58 1.96 -8.46
C THR A 216 -10.56 0.98 -9.09
N VAL A 217 -10.85 -0.15 -8.43
CA VAL A 217 -11.81 -1.15 -8.93
C VAL A 217 -13.24 -0.76 -8.58
N SER A 218 -13.51 -0.31 -7.36
CA SER A 218 -14.84 0.06 -6.90
C SER A 218 -15.11 1.56 -6.97
N GLY A 219 -14.06 2.40 -7.03
CA GLY A 219 -14.16 3.85 -6.92
C GLY A 219 -14.51 4.34 -5.51
N ASN A 220 -14.46 3.45 -4.51
CA ASN A 220 -14.80 3.75 -3.12
C ASN A 220 -13.56 3.92 -2.26
N THR A 221 -13.62 4.82 -1.29
CA THR A 221 -12.55 5.07 -0.31
C THR A 221 -12.36 3.95 0.72
N SER A 222 -13.30 3.02 0.77
CA SER A 222 -13.30 1.86 1.67
C SER A 222 -13.29 0.52 0.93
N GLY A 223 -12.89 0.53 -0.33
CA GLY A 223 -12.80 -0.68 -1.13
C GLY A 223 -11.66 -1.59 -0.69
N PRO A 224 -11.69 -2.85 -1.10
CA PRO A 224 -10.71 -3.85 -0.65
C PRO A 224 -9.28 -3.62 -1.13
N LEU A 225 -9.07 -2.79 -2.15
CA LEU A 225 -7.74 -2.44 -2.67
C LEU A 225 -7.20 -1.11 -2.14
N ALA A 226 -7.99 -0.34 -1.38
CA ALA A 226 -7.52 0.84 -0.70
C ALA A 226 -7.02 0.46 0.70
N SER A 227 -5.75 0.74 1.01
CA SER A 227 -5.20 0.50 2.35
C SER A 227 -5.71 1.53 3.35
N GLY A 228 -6.14 2.68 2.86
CA GLY A 228 -6.63 3.80 3.64
C GLY A 228 -5.54 4.80 4.00
N VAL A 229 -5.94 6.01 4.38
CA VAL A 229 -5.02 7.08 4.76
C VAL A 229 -4.84 7.22 6.27
N ILE A 230 -5.69 6.61 7.09
CA ILE A 230 -5.56 6.61 8.56
C ILE A 230 -4.26 5.90 8.95
N GLY A 231 -3.41 6.57 9.73
CA GLY A 231 -2.06 6.09 10.05
C GLY A 231 -0.99 6.45 9.01
N GLY A 232 -1.38 7.04 7.87
CA GLY A 232 -0.48 7.69 6.93
C GLY A 232 -0.02 9.06 7.42
N LYS A 233 0.70 9.78 6.57
CA LYS A 233 1.24 11.11 6.87
C LYS A 233 0.88 12.12 5.81
N ALA A 234 0.66 13.35 6.23
CA ALA A 234 0.59 14.49 5.34
C ALA A 234 1.66 15.52 5.67
N SER A 235 2.14 16.22 4.67
CA SER A 235 3.02 17.36 4.85
C SER A 235 2.67 18.49 3.90
N MET A 236 2.84 19.72 4.33
CA MET A 236 2.59 20.92 3.55
C MET A 236 3.81 21.84 3.57
N THR A 237 4.11 22.46 2.44
CA THR A 237 5.12 23.52 2.34
C THR A 237 4.50 24.71 1.62
N VAL A 238 4.51 25.86 2.30
CA VAL A 238 3.95 27.11 1.77
C VAL A 238 5.06 27.92 1.12
N ASN A 239 4.85 28.33 -0.12
CA ASN A 239 5.73 29.19 -0.89
C ASN A 239 5.04 30.53 -1.15
N LEU A 240 5.46 31.56 -0.44
CA LEU A 240 5.11 32.95 -0.69
C LEU A 240 6.10 33.52 -1.71
N GLN A 241 5.66 34.41 -2.58
CA GLN A 241 6.56 35.07 -3.51
C GLN A 241 7.11 36.41 -2.99
N GLY A 242 6.99 36.66 -1.68
CA GLY A 242 7.52 37.84 -1.01
C GLY A 242 9.05 37.86 -0.91
N GLN A 243 9.60 39.00 -0.58
CA GLN A 243 11.03 39.21 -0.33
C GLN A 243 11.25 39.73 1.10
N GLY A 244 12.44 39.51 1.64
CA GLY A 244 12.78 39.93 3.00
C GLY A 244 11.83 39.34 4.04
N ASP A 245 11.28 40.18 4.89
CA ASP A 245 10.37 39.74 5.97
C ASP A 245 9.02 39.21 5.44
N ALA A 246 8.59 39.61 4.22
CA ALA A 246 7.40 39.06 3.58
C ALA A 246 7.53 37.52 3.26
N ASN A 247 8.69 36.94 3.45
CA ASN A 247 8.88 35.47 3.40
C ASN A 247 8.57 34.78 4.73
N LYS A 248 8.31 35.51 5.80
CA LYS A 248 7.90 34.99 7.10
C LYS A 248 6.38 35.00 7.18
N PHE A 249 5.85 33.99 7.83
CA PHE A 249 4.44 33.86 8.15
C PHE A 249 4.29 32.97 9.38
N TRP A 250 3.11 32.93 9.96
CA TRP A 250 2.80 31.98 11.04
C TRP A 250 1.73 31.03 10.55
N TYR A 251 1.77 29.81 11.06
CA TYR A 251 0.82 28.78 10.68
C TYR A 251 0.28 28.01 11.85
N TYR A 252 -0.91 27.49 11.67
CA TYR A 252 -1.47 26.41 12.44
C TYR A 252 -2.06 25.38 11.48
N ALA A 253 -1.86 24.09 11.78
CA ALA A 253 -2.37 23.00 10.94
C ALA A 253 -3.08 21.96 11.81
N SER A 254 -4.21 21.46 11.33
CA SER A 254 -5.08 20.54 12.06
C SER A 254 -5.87 19.65 11.10
N GLN A 255 -6.38 18.52 11.60
CA GLN A 255 -7.39 17.71 10.92
C GLN A 255 -8.84 18.13 11.31
N THR A 256 -8.96 19.07 12.22
CA THR A 256 -10.26 19.61 12.65
C THR A 256 -10.30 21.09 12.26
N ALA A 257 -11.40 21.50 11.65
CA ALA A 257 -11.60 22.92 11.34
C ALA A 257 -11.73 23.75 12.63
N LEU A 258 -10.99 24.87 12.70
CA LEU A 258 -11.15 25.86 13.76
C LEU A 258 -12.38 26.72 13.47
N LYS A 259 -13.09 27.08 14.53
CA LYS A 259 -14.11 28.13 14.47
C LYS A 259 -13.44 29.50 14.47
N GLU A 260 -14.13 30.48 13.94
CA GLU A 260 -13.59 31.85 13.85
C GLU A 260 -13.24 32.48 15.22
N ASP A 261 -13.95 32.10 16.28
CA ASP A 261 -13.71 32.56 17.65
C ASP A 261 -12.54 31.84 18.36
N GLU A 262 -12.05 30.76 17.80
CA GLU A 262 -10.91 30.00 18.33
C GLU A 262 -9.57 30.52 17.77
N ILE A 263 -9.57 31.25 16.67
CA ILE A 263 -8.38 31.66 15.94
C ILE A 263 -7.40 32.47 16.79
N ASP A 264 -7.90 33.45 17.54
CA ASP A 264 -7.04 34.35 18.32
C ASP A 264 -6.42 33.67 19.55
N GLN A 265 -6.97 32.53 19.97
CA GLN A 265 -6.48 31.69 21.06
C GLN A 265 -5.52 30.59 20.58
N THR A 266 -5.36 30.44 19.27
CA THR A 266 -4.58 29.36 18.69
C THR A 266 -3.09 29.67 18.69
N GLY A 267 -2.27 28.71 19.10
CA GLY A 267 -0.81 28.82 19.09
C GLY A 267 -0.22 28.69 17.70
N PHE A 268 -0.13 29.79 16.97
CA PHE A 268 0.53 29.84 15.67
C PHE A 268 2.05 29.69 15.81
N LYS A 269 2.67 28.96 14.88
CA LYS A 269 4.13 28.73 14.81
C LYS A 269 4.72 29.57 13.68
N GLU A 270 5.88 30.18 13.91
CA GLU A 270 6.60 30.91 12.88
C GLU A 270 7.13 29.95 11.79
N ALA A 271 7.08 30.38 10.56
CA ALA A 271 7.51 29.64 9.39
C ALA A 271 8.21 30.53 8.37
N GLN A 272 9.03 29.90 7.53
CA GLN A 272 9.66 30.52 6.40
C GLN A 272 9.17 29.93 5.08
N SER A 273 8.84 30.79 4.14
CA SER A 273 8.41 30.45 2.80
C SER A 273 9.39 29.47 2.12
N GLY A 274 8.85 28.38 1.58
CA GLY A 274 9.60 27.37 0.85
C GLY A 274 10.57 26.53 1.68
N LYS A 275 10.71 26.80 2.99
CA LYS A 275 11.67 26.11 3.87
C LYS A 275 11.02 25.31 4.97
N THR A 276 9.92 25.80 5.54
CA THR A 276 9.25 25.11 6.66
C THR A 276 8.34 24.01 6.13
N LYS A 277 8.60 22.80 6.57
CA LYS A 277 7.76 21.64 6.34
C LYS A 277 6.79 21.48 7.51
N ILE A 278 5.52 21.43 7.20
CA ILE A 278 4.42 21.30 8.16
C ILE A 278 3.93 19.85 8.07
N ASP A 279 4.23 19.05 9.07
CA ASP A 279 3.86 17.62 9.09
C ASP A 279 2.62 17.40 9.95
N LEU A 280 1.74 16.51 9.47
CA LEU A 280 0.54 16.03 10.16
C LEU A 280 0.45 14.51 10.06
N ASP A 281 0.17 13.85 11.17
CA ASP A 281 -0.19 12.43 11.17
C ASP A 281 -1.69 12.30 10.92
N LEU A 282 -2.08 11.44 9.98
CA LEU A 282 -3.48 11.23 9.63
C LEU A 282 -4.10 10.23 10.62
N THR A 283 -4.78 10.73 11.63
CA THR A 283 -5.27 9.93 12.78
C THR A 283 -6.80 9.76 12.83
N ASN A 284 -7.54 10.57 12.08
CA ASN A 284 -8.99 10.59 12.09
C ASN A 284 -9.60 9.94 10.84
N ASP A 285 -10.84 9.50 10.95
CA ASP A 285 -11.66 9.04 9.82
C ASP A 285 -11.93 10.16 8.81
N THR A 286 -11.92 11.42 9.26
CA THR A 286 -11.91 12.60 8.39
C THR A 286 -10.49 12.82 7.92
N THR A 287 -10.30 12.78 6.64
CA THR A 287 -9.00 12.99 5.98
C THR A 287 -8.82 14.46 5.57
N ASP A 288 -9.48 15.35 6.29
CA ASP A 288 -9.42 16.78 6.05
C ASP A 288 -8.17 17.37 6.69
N LEU A 289 -7.50 18.23 5.95
CA LEU A 289 -6.31 18.98 6.37
C LEU A 289 -6.64 20.46 6.32
N HIS A 290 -6.61 21.12 7.47
CA HIS A 290 -6.84 22.54 7.58
C HIS A 290 -5.51 23.23 7.86
N LEU A 291 -5.17 24.21 7.04
CA LEU A 291 -4.00 25.05 7.19
C LEU A 291 -4.45 26.51 7.37
N TYR A 292 -4.06 27.10 8.46
CA TYR A 292 -4.30 28.51 8.76
C TYR A 292 -2.99 29.26 8.62
N LEU A 293 -2.99 30.31 7.79
CA LEU A 293 -1.85 31.19 7.57
C LEU A 293 -2.16 32.55 8.20
N LYS A 294 -1.28 32.99 9.08
CA LYS A 294 -1.35 34.28 9.72
C LYS A 294 -0.23 35.17 9.19
N PHE A 295 -0.59 36.37 8.72
CA PHE A 295 0.32 37.35 8.23
C PHE A 295 0.43 38.51 9.23
N ASP A 296 1.67 38.91 9.53
CA ASP A 296 1.93 40.03 10.46
C ASP A 296 1.44 41.34 9.85
N LYS A 297 0.63 42.06 10.62
CA LYS A 297 0.09 43.37 10.22
C LYS A 297 1.16 44.46 9.97
N ASN A 298 2.37 44.26 10.48
CA ASN A 298 3.48 45.20 10.32
C ASN A 298 4.37 44.88 9.10
N ILE A 299 4.15 43.77 8.44
CA ILE A 299 4.91 43.33 7.26
C ILE A 299 4.09 43.63 6.01
N ASP A 300 4.74 44.20 5.00
CA ASP A 300 4.11 44.40 3.69
C ASP A 300 4.15 43.13 2.85
N TYR A 301 3.00 42.52 2.67
CA TYR A 301 2.81 41.33 1.81
C TYR A 301 2.26 41.69 0.41
N SER A 302 2.30 42.96 -0.01
CA SER A 302 1.76 43.34 -1.31
C SER A 302 2.38 42.59 -2.48
N SER A 303 3.66 42.24 -2.40
CA SER A 303 4.37 41.44 -3.39
C SER A 303 3.89 39.98 -3.48
N VAL A 304 3.15 39.51 -2.49
CA VAL A 304 2.67 38.10 -2.41
C VAL A 304 1.26 37.92 -2.98
N ASN A 305 0.54 39.02 -3.23
CA ASN A 305 -0.89 39.07 -3.57
C ASN A 305 -1.37 38.08 -4.67
N ASN A 306 -0.54 37.57 -5.53
CA ASN A 306 -0.94 36.63 -6.58
C ASN A 306 -0.05 35.40 -6.63
N GLY A 307 0.63 35.05 -5.55
CA GLY A 307 1.69 34.07 -5.63
C GLY A 307 1.85 33.11 -4.47
N VAL A 308 0.78 32.75 -3.78
CA VAL A 308 0.87 31.68 -2.75
C VAL A 308 0.72 30.31 -3.38
N LYS A 309 1.73 29.48 -3.21
CA LYS A 309 1.68 28.07 -3.62
C LYS A 309 1.81 27.19 -2.39
N VAL A 310 0.95 26.20 -2.30
CA VAL A 310 1.02 25.21 -1.23
C VAL A 310 1.27 23.85 -1.85
N GLN A 311 2.45 23.30 -1.60
CA GLN A 311 2.76 21.93 -1.95
C GLN A 311 2.23 21.03 -0.84
N VAL A 312 1.35 20.10 -1.19
CA VAL A 312 0.78 19.12 -0.27
C VAL A 312 1.26 17.73 -0.70
N SER A 313 1.83 16.99 0.24
CA SER A 313 2.20 15.60 0.06
C SER A 313 1.45 14.77 1.07
N ALA A 314 0.81 13.70 0.63
CA ALA A 314 0.11 12.77 1.51
C ALA A 314 0.47 11.33 1.16
N SER A 315 0.57 10.50 2.17
CA SER A 315 0.79 9.05 2.02
C SER A 315 -0.34 8.28 2.69
N ASP A 316 -0.70 7.14 2.09
CA ASP A 316 -1.53 6.13 2.73
C ASP A 316 -0.74 5.36 3.79
N ILE A 317 -1.39 4.40 4.45
CA ILE A 317 -0.77 3.53 5.45
C ILE A 317 0.29 2.60 4.82
N ASN A 318 0.17 2.30 3.54
CA ASN A 318 1.12 1.49 2.79
C ASN A 318 2.30 2.31 2.22
N HIS A 319 2.36 3.62 2.56
CA HIS A 319 3.37 4.60 2.12
C HIS A 319 3.40 4.85 0.60
N ASN A 320 2.31 4.61 -0.12
CA ASN A 320 2.15 5.19 -1.45
C ASN A 320 1.93 6.70 -1.28
N THR A 321 2.72 7.50 -1.97
CA THR A 321 2.75 8.95 -1.73
C THR A 321 2.35 9.71 -2.98
N LYS A 322 1.47 10.69 -2.82
CA LYS A 322 1.10 11.69 -3.82
C LYS A 322 1.54 13.07 -3.36
N THR A 323 2.10 13.84 -4.29
CA THR A 323 2.41 15.25 -4.08
C THR A 323 1.73 16.08 -5.15
N VAL A 324 1.10 17.18 -4.76
CA VAL A 324 0.46 18.16 -5.63
C VAL A 324 0.84 19.57 -5.20
N THR A 325 0.74 20.53 -6.12
CA THR A 325 0.93 21.95 -5.81
C THR A 325 -0.33 22.73 -6.16
N ALA A 326 -1.00 23.26 -5.14
CA ALA A 326 -2.14 24.17 -5.30
C ALA A 326 -1.66 25.62 -5.36
N LYS A 327 -2.22 26.39 -6.28
CA LYS A 327 -1.97 27.83 -6.41
C LYS A 327 -3.12 28.59 -5.77
N TYR A 328 -2.79 29.57 -4.97
CA TYR A 328 -3.79 30.41 -4.29
C TYR A 328 -3.57 31.87 -4.60
N SER A 329 -4.69 32.60 -4.68
CA SER A 329 -4.74 34.03 -4.60
C SER A 329 -5.33 34.47 -3.26
N TYR A 330 -4.89 35.61 -2.75
CA TYR A 330 -5.54 36.29 -1.65
C TYR A 330 -5.41 37.80 -1.86
N THR A 331 -6.29 38.57 -1.26
CA THR A 331 -6.24 40.02 -1.29
C THR A 331 -5.78 40.50 0.09
N ALA A 332 -4.58 41.06 0.17
CA ALA A 332 -4.12 41.65 1.40
C ALA A 332 -5.03 42.85 1.76
N LYS A 333 -5.23 43.05 3.06
CA LYS A 333 -5.95 44.24 3.54
C LYS A 333 -5.19 45.49 3.12
N ASP A 334 -5.89 46.42 2.52
CA ASP A 334 -5.31 47.76 2.23
C ASP A 334 -4.96 48.43 3.56
N LYS A 335 -3.67 48.69 3.75
CA LYS A 335 -3.11 49.30 4.94
C LYS A 335 -2.72 50.78 4.71
N ILE A 336 -2.91 51.27 3.48
CA ILE A 336 -2.57 52.62 3.13
C ILE A 336 -3.75 53.52 3.53
N ALA A 337 -3.53 54.39 4.52
CA ALA A 337 -4.51 55.41 4.86
C ALA A 337 -4.71 56.38 3.68
N PRO A 338 -5.95 56.72 3.33
CA PRO A 338 -6.18 57.71 2.27
C PRO A 338 -5.47 59.04 2.63
N VAL A 339 -4.69 59.55 1.69
CA VAL A 339 -4.09 60.89 1.83
C VAL A 339 -5.10 61.91 1.35
N ILE A 340 -5.57 62.75 2.25
CA ILE A 340 -6.41 63.90 1.89
C ILE A 340 -5.46 65.04 1.54
N SER A 341 -5.39 65.41 0.25
CA SER A 341 -4.74 66.60 -0.20
C SER A 341 -5.78 67.75 -0.27
N TYR A 342 -5.50 68.85 0.37
CA TYR A 342 -6.28 70.04 0.19
C TYR A 342 -5.61 70.87 -0.94
N GLU A 343 -6.35 71.23 -1.97
CA GLU A 343 -5.98 72.21 -2.95
C GLU A 343 -6.33 73.62 -2.45
#